data_215daf7a2ac49fc1aaf272ff63e501c6
#
_entry.id   215daf7a2ac49fc1aaf272ff63e501c6
#
_cell.length_a   1.000
_cell.length_b   1.000
_cell.length_c   1.000
_cell.angle_alpha   90.00
_cell.angle_beta   90.00
_cell.angle_gamma   90.00
#
_symmetry.space_group_name_H-M   'P 1'
#
loop_
_entity.id
_entity.type
_entity.pdbx_description
1 polymer ?
#
loop_
_entity_poly.entity_id
_entity_poly.type
_entity_poly.pdbx_seq_one_letter_code
_entity_poly.pdbx_strand_id
1 'polypeptide(L)'
;YIVSEASGVCEREPIAQTICSIPRLDGMYTQYGICRLDCITTVVDALRLQDEFACGNDLTRKGIDEEDIENLIIQQIEFCNIILLNKAAEVKPEELERIKQIIRTLQPAAEIIECNYADVDLKKIIHTDLFDFERVATSAGWIRGIEKPVTEKEEKEAHGHHHHEEGHEHHHEEHEHHHEEHGHHHHHHHHEGGEVEEYGIGTFVYYRRPAFDIHKFDHFIATRWSRNIIRAKGVCYFSHNRDMSYLFEQAGTQKQLTEAGLWYATAPEEDLIELMRQEPGLMRDWDEKYGDRMQKIVFIGQHMDKEQIIRDLDECLE
;
A
#
# COMPACT_ATOMS: atom_id res chain seq x y z
N TYR A 1 -14.78 -0.74 31.50
CA TYR A 1 -14.27 -1.24 30.19
C TYR A 1 -15.38 -1.97 29.45
N ILE A 2 -15.45 -1.72 28.15
CA ILE A 2 -16.31 -2.44 27.22
C ILE A 2 -15.38 -3.10 26.21
N VAL A 3 -15.50 -4.42 26.05
CA VAL A 3 -14.83 -5.18 25.00
C VAL A 3 -15.91 -5.53 23.97
N SER A 4 -15.68 -5.15 22.73
CA SER A 4 -16.56 -5.48 21.61
C SER A 4 -15.83 -6.45 20.68
N GLU A 5 -16.44 -7.59 20.42
CA GLU A 5 -15.98 -8.52 19.40
C GLU A 5 -16.73 -8.22 18.09
N ALA A 6 -15.98 -7.83 17.06
CA ALA A 6 -16.53 -7.70 15.74
C ALA A 6 -16.59 -9.09 15.07
N SER A 7 -17.60 -9.31 14.23
CA SER A 7 -17.68 -10.52 13.40
C SER A 7 -16.40 -10.69 12.57
N GLY A 8 -16.00 -11.93 12.30
CA GLY A 8 -14.80 -12.24 11.52
C GLY A 8 -14.81 -11.65 10.10
N VAL A 9 -15.97 -11.29 9.56
CA VAL A 9 -16.19 -10.67 8.25
C VAL A 9 -16.57 -9.19 8.34
N CYS A 10 -16.08 -8.46 9.36
CA CYS A 10 -16.47 -7.07 9.58
C CYS A 10 -15.32 -6.12 9.26
N GLU A 11 -15.62 -5.07 8.49
CA GLU A 11 -14.76 -3.91 8.35
C GLU A 11 -14.76 -3.10 9.66
N ARG A 12 -13.59 -2.83 10.21
CA ARG A 12 -13.44 -2.21 11.54
C ARG A 12 -13.41 -0.69 11.47
N GLU A 13 -12.96 -0.14 10.37
CA GLU A 13 -12.86 1.30 10.20
C GLU A 13 -14.21 2.02 10.37
N PRO A 14 -15.33 1.60 9.75
CA PRO A 14 -16.64 2.22 9.96
C PRO A 14 -17.13 2.14 11.40
N ILE A 15 -16.81 1.06 12.12
CA ILE A 15 -17.16 0.90 13.53
C ILE A 15 -16.37 1.91 14.39
N ALA A 16 -15.07 2.01 14.16
CA ALA A 16 -14.19 2.94 14.85
C ALA A 16 -14.64 4.38 14.61
N GLN A 17 -14.95 4.74 13.35
CA GLN A 17 -15.45 6.04 12.95
C GLN A 17 -16.76 6.37 13.67
N THR A 18 -17.68 5.41 13.75
CA THR A 18 -18.95 5.56 14.47
C THR A 18 -18.71 5.86 15.95
N ILE A 19 -17.85 5.08 16.63
CA ILE A 19 -17.52 5.29 18.05
C ILE A 19 -16.90 6.66 18.25
N CYS A 20 -15.96 7.09 17.38
CA CYS A 20 -15.31 8.39 17.46
C CYS A 20 -16.26 9.58 17.18
N SER A 21 -17.38 9.35 16.49
CA SER A 21 -18.38 10.38 16.22
C SER A 21 -19.35 10.60 17.39
N ILE A 22 -19.51 9.62 18.31
CA ILE A 22 -20.45 9.70 19.45
C ILE A 22 -20.28 10.97 20.28
N PRO A 23 -19.07 11.45 20.61
CA PRO A 23 -18.91 12.68 21.40
C PRO A 23 -19.45 13.95 20.71
N ARG A 24 -19.65 13.90 19.39
CA ARG A 24 -20.18 15.01 18.59
C ARG A 24 -21.70 14.94 18.41
N LEU A 25 -22.33 13.86 18.89
CA LEU A 25 -23.77 13.66 18.82
C LEU A 25 -24.47 14.39 19.98
N ASP A 26 -25.82 14.48 19.88
CA ASP A 26 -26.67 15.17 20.84
C ASP A 26 -26.51 14.59 22.26
N GLY A 27 -26.76 15.41 23.28
CA GLY A 27 -26.58 15.10 24.70
C GLY A 27 -27.30 13.83 25.19
N MET A 28 -28.28 13.33 24.45
CA MET A 28 -28.92 12.05 24.74
C MET A 28 -27.92 10.87 24.72
N TYR A 29 -26.93 10.91 23.82
CA TYR A 29 -25.94 9.82 23.66
C TYR A 29 -24.76 9.95 24.62
N THR A 30 -24.57 11.13 25.22
CA THR A 30 -23.42 11.43 26.09
C THR A 30 -23.79 11.61 27.55
N GLN A 31 -25.08 11.56 27.91
CA GLN A 31 -25.60 11.81 29.28
C GLN A 31 -25.05 10.88 30.36
N TYR A 32 -24.61 9.67 29.99
CA TYR A 32 -24.04 8.69 30.93
C TYR A 32 -22.51 8.56 30.78
N GLY A 33 -21.89 9.43 30.00
CA GLY A 33 -20.46 9.43 29.73
C GLY A 33 -20.12 9.25 28.26
N ILE A 34 -18.86 9.45 27.94
CA ILE A 34 -18.34 9.32 26.58
C ILE A 34 -17.48 8.05 26.50
N CYS A 35 -17.82 7.17 25.56
CA CYS A 35 -16.95 6.04 25.22
C CYS A 35 -15.79 6.53 24.37
N ARG A 36 -14.58 6.14 24.74
CA ARG A 36 -13.36 6.35 23.96
C ARG A 36 -12.78 5.00 23.58
N LEU A 37 -12.40 4.86 22.32
CA LEU A 37 -11.71 3.67 21.86
C LEU A 37 -10.27 3.67 22.40
N ASP A 38 -9.88 2.61 23.09
CA ASP A 38 -8.56 2.45 23.70
C ASP A 38 -7.55 1.84 22.72
N CYS A 39 -7.93 0.74 22.09
CA CYS A 39 -7.17 0.11 21.01
C CYS A 39 -8.06 -0.78 20.13
N ILE A 40 -7.55 -1.11 18.97
CA ILE A 40 -8.08 -2.15 18.09
C ILE A 40 -7.07 -3.29 18.08
N THR A 41 -7.54 -4.47 18.54
CA THR A 41 -6.72 -5.69 18.58
C THR A 41 -7.21 -6.66 17.53
N THR A 42 -6.31 -7.12 16.65
CA THR A 42 -6.56 -8.15 15.65
C THR A 42 -5.96 -9.46 16.11
N VAL A 43 -6.74 -10.54 16.07
CA VAL A 43 -6.23 -11.90 16.28
C VAL A 43 -5.95 -12.53 14.93
N VAL A 44 -4.71 -12.92 14.70
CA VAL A 44 -4.23 -13.51 13.45
C VAL A 44 -3.74 -14.92 13.73
N ASP A 45 -4.22 -15.89 12.97
CA ASP A 45 -3.79 -17.28 13.02
C ASP A 45 -2.52 -17.47 12.21
N ALA A 46 -1.37 -17.67 12.89
CA ALA A 46 -0.08 -17.82 12.25
C ALA A 46 -0.01 -19.05 11.33
N LEU A 47 -0.63 -20.15 11.73
CA LEU A 47 -0.64 -21.39 10.94
C LEU A 47 -1.42 -21.20 9.63
N ARG A 48 -2.54 -20.47 9.70
CA ARG A 48 -3.33 -20.13 8.52
C ARG A 48 -2.59 -19.20 7.57
N LEU A 49 -1.91 -18.16 8.10
CA LEU A 49 -1.12 -17.25 7.26
C LEU A 49 0.06 -17.95 6.57
N GLN A 50 0.61 -19.00 7.17
CA GLN A 50 1.65 -19.81 6.52
C GLN A 50 1.15 -20.40 5.21
N ASP A 51 -0.08 -20.88 5.16
CA ASP A 51 -0.68 -21.49 3.96
C ASP A 51 -1.14 -20.43 2.95
N GLU A 52 -1.72 -19.33 3.42
CA GLU A 52 -2.26 -18.25 2.58
C GLU A 52 -1.16 -17.41 1.92
N PHE A 53 -0.06 -17.14 2.62
CA PHE A 53 1.10 -16.42 2.07
C PHE A 53 2.20 -17.34 1.52
N ALA A 54 1.93 -18.62 1.33
CA ALA A 54 2.82 -19.54 0.64
C ALA A 54 2.85 -19.21 -0.87
N CYS A 55 3.49 -18.12 -1.22
CA CYS A 55 3.67 -17.66 -2.60
C CYS A 55 4.34 -18.75 -3.42
N GLY A 56 3.60 -19.42 -4.31
CA GLY A 56 4.14 -20.25 -5.37
C GLY A 56 3.84 -21.74 -5.33
N ASN A 57 3.29 -22.31 -4.26
CA ASN A 57 2.95 -23.72 -4.19
C ASN A 57 1.46 -23.93 -3.95
N ASP A 58 0.78 -24.55 -4.95
CA ASP A 58 -0.58 -25.09 -4.90
C ASP A 58 -1.77 -24.13 -4.79
N LEU A 59 -2.11 -23.52 -5.93
CA LEU A 59 -3.41 -22.90 -6.18
C LEU A 59 -4.43 -23.90 -6.76
N THR A 60 -4.49 -25.10 -6.22
CA THR A 60 -5.50 -26.11 -6.58
C THR A 60 -6.61 -26.26 -5.55
N ARG A 61 -6.71 -25.41 -4.55
CA ARG A 61 -7.89 -25.36 -3.67
C ARG A 61 -9.01 -24.54 -4.31
N LYS A 62 -9.98 -25.27 -4.84
CA LYS A 62 -11.25 -24.73 -5.32
C LYS A 62 -12.20 -24.55 -4.13
N GLY A 63 -12.42 -23.33 -3.70
CA GLY A 63 -13.48 -22.98 -2.75
C GLY A 63 -13.75 -21.48 -2.87
N ILE A 64 -14.96 -21.12 -3.30
CA ILE A 64 -15.37 -19.73 -3.59
C ILE A 64 -15.42 -18.86 -2.31
N ASP A 65 -15.45 -19.46 -1.13
CA ASP A 65 -15.59 -18.77 0.16
C ASP A 65 -14.24 -18.39 0.81
N GLU A 66 -13.10 -18.90 0.31
CA GLU A 66 -11.76 -18.62 0.88
C GLU A 66 -11.16 -17.30 0.36
N GLU A 67 -11.52 -16.88 -0.85
CA GLU A 67 -11.00 -15.66 -1.48
C GLU A 67 -11.41 -14.37 -0.76
N ASP A 68 -12.62 -14.34 -0.19
CA ASP A 68 -13.12 -13.20 0.58
C ASP A 68 -12.38 -13.02 1.92
N ILE A 69 -11.86 -14.09 2.47
CA ILE A 69 -11.24 -14.11 3.80
C ILE A 69 -9.82 -13.54 3.77
N GLU A 70 -9.03 -13.81 2.71
CA GLU A 70 -7.68 -13.23 2.57
C GLU A 70 -7.71 -11.71 2.55
N ASN A 71 -8.60 -11.13 1.73
CA ASN A 71 -8.79 -9.68 1.66
C ASN A 71 -9.12 -9.10 3.04
N LEU A 72 -10.03 -9.76 3.74
CA LEU A 72 -10.49 -9.32 5.05
C LEU A 72 -9.38 -9.38 6.11
N ILE A 73 -8.55 -10.43 6.12
CA ILE A 73 -7.41 -10.54 7.02
C ILE A 73 -6.41 -9.40 6.77
N ILE A 74 -6.11 -9.11 5.50
CA ILE A 74 -5.21 -8.01 5.14
C ILE A 74 -5.78 -6.67 5.64
N GLN A 75 -7.04 -6.37 5.37
CA GLN A 75 -7.70 -5.15 5.84
C GLN A 75 -7.73 -5.07 7.37
N GLN A 76 -7.92 -6.19 8.04
CA GLN A 76 -7.89 -6.24 9.51
C GLN A 76 -6.49 -6.04 10.08
N ILE A 77 -5.44 -6.45 9.38
CA ILE A 77 -4.05 -6.16 9.73
C ILE A 77 -3.76 -4.67 9.50
N GLU A 78 -4.19 -4.11 8.37
CA GLU A 78 -3.94 -2.71 8.02
C GLU A 78 -4.57 -1.72 9.01
N PHE A 79 -5.71 -2.06 9.62
CA PHE A 79 -6.44 -1.19 10.55
C PHE A 79 -6.50 -1.76 11.96
N CYS A 80 -5.35 -1.72 12.65
CA CYS A 80 -5.26 -2.13 14.06
C CYS A 80 -4.08 -1.47 14.80
N ASN A 81 -4.10 -1.56 16.13
CA ASN A 81 -3.00 -1.12 16.98
C ASN A 81 -2.15 -2.29 17.47
N ILE A 82 -2.81 -3.44 17.72
CA ILE A 82 -2.19 -4.62 18.29
C ILE A 82 -2.59 -5.85 17.48
N ILE A 83 -1.63 -6.71 17.20
CA ILE A 83 -1.82 -7.99 16.53
C ILE A 83 -1.43 -9.10 17.49
N LEU A 84 -2.41 -9.92 17.87
CA LEU A 84 -2.16 -11.17 18.55
C LEU A 84 -1.87 -12.25 17.52
N LEU A 85 -0.60 -12.57 17.32
CA LEU A 85 -0.17 -13.62 16.42
C LEU A 85 -0.32 -14.97 17.12
N ASN A 86 -1.51 -15.56 16.96
CA ASN A 86 -1.93 -16.75 17.65
C ASN A 86 -1.42 -18.03 16.98
N LYS A 87 -1.35 -19.13 17.71
CA LYS A 87 -0.74 -20.41 17.30
C LYS A 87 0.74 -20.29 16.92
N ALA A 88 1.44 -19.33 17.49
CA ALA A 88 2.84 -19.09 17.20
C ALA A 88 3.74 -20.32 17.45
N ALA A 89 3.42 -21.15 18.45
CA ALA A 89 4.15 -22.39 18.75
C ALA A 89 3.92 -23.51 17.73
N GLU A 90 2.90 -23.42 16.88
CA GLU A 90 2.57 -24.43 15.86
C GLU A 90 3.30 -24.17 14.54
N VAL A 91 3.95 -23.03 14.38
CA VAL A 91 4.68 -22.59 13.19
C VAL A 91 6.18 -22.68 13.44
N LYS A 92 6.96 -23.08 12.42
CA LYS A 92 8.42 -23.09 12.54
C LYS A 92 8.95 -21.67 12.75
N PRO A 93 10.03 -21.48 13.56
CA PRO A 93 10.56 -20.15 13.84
C PRO A 93 10.88 -19.29 12.61
N GLU A 94 11.45 -19.89 11.56
CA GLU A 94 11.76 -19.20 10.31
C GLU A 94 10.50 -18.69 9.59
N GLU A 95 9.45 -19.52 9.55
CA GLU A 95 8.16 -19.16 8.97
C GLU A 95 7.42 -18.11 9.80
N LEU A 96 7.51 -18.23 11.13
CA LEU A 96 6.92 -17.24 12.03
C LEU A 96 7.56 -15.87 11.83
N GLU A 97 8.88 -15.82 11.66
CA GLU A 97 9.60 -14.57 11.38
C GLU A 97 9.21 -13.99 10.00
N ARG A 98 9.10 -14.84 8.97
CA ARG A 98 8.60 -14.44 7.64
C ARG A 98 7.19 -13.82 7.73
N ILE A 99 6.28 -14.45 8.47
CA ILE A 99 4.91 -13.94 8.69
C ILE A 99 4.95 -12.58 9.38
N LYS A 100 5.78 -12.41 10.42
CA LYS A 100 5.94 -11.13 11.10
C LYS A 100 6.45 -10.03 10.17
N GLN A 101 7.36 -10.34 9.26
CA GLN A 101 7.84 -9.38 8.27
C GLN A 101 6.75 -8.97 7.28
N ILE A 102 5.92 -9.90 6.82
CA ILE A 102 4.75 -9.58 5.99
C ILE A 102 3.80 -8.63 6.75
N ILE A 103 3.47 -8.98 8.00
CA ILE A 103 2.60 -8.16 8.85
C ILE A 103 3.19 -6.75 9.05
N ARG A 104 4.49 -6.63 9.32
CA ARG A 104 5.16 -5.33 9.49
C ARG A 104 5.18 -4.50 8.21
N THR A 105 5.23 -5.16 7.05
CA THR A 105 5.15 -4.45 5.76
C THR A 105 3.73 -3.93 5.48
N LEU A 106 2.70 -4.70 5.88
CA LEU A 106 1.31 -4.28 5.77
C LEU A 106 0.93 -3.21 6.81
N GLN A 107 1.39 -3.39 8.07
CA GLN A 107 1.08 -2.51 9.19
C GLN A 107 2.33 -2.29 10.07
N PRO A 108 3.18 -1.32 9.71
CA PRO A 108 4.44 -1.11 10.42
C PRO A 108 4.29 -0.53 11.83
N ALA A 109 3.13 0.07 12.15
CA ALA A 109 2.90 0.73 13.43
C ALA A 109 2.28 -0.18 14.51
N ALA A 110 1.72 -1.34 14.14
CA ALA A 110 1.09 -2.23 15.09
C ALA A 110 2.10 -3.00 15.95
N GLU A 111 1.77 -3.19 17.23
CA GLU A 111 2.52 -4.08 18.11
C GLU A 111 2.13 -5.54 17.81
N ILE A 112 3.12 -6.41 17.59
CA ILE A 112 2.90 -7.84 17.36
C ILE A 112 3.22 -8.60 18.65
N ILE A 113 2.23 -9.33 19.17
CA ILE A 113 2.35 -10.15 20.37
C ILE A 113 2.13 -11.61 19.98
N GLU A 114 3.18 -12.42 20.04
CA GLU A 114 3.08 -13.86 19.85
C GLU A 114 2.32 -14.52 21.02
N CYS A 115 1.37 -15.39 20.70
CA CYS A 115 0.61 -16.10 21.71
C CYS A 115 0.13 -17.47 21.21
N ASN A 116 -0.42 -18.27 22.14
CA ASN A 116 -1.11 -19.49 21.84
C ASN A 116 -2.42 -19.49 22.63
N TYR A 117 -3.51 -19.89 21.99
CA TYR A 117 -4.86 -19.83 22.59
C TYR A 117 -5.26 -18.42 23.05
N ALA A 118 -4.69 -17.38 22.42
CA ALA A 118 -4.84 -15.97 22.80
C ALA A 118 -4.49 -15.69 24.28
N ASP A 119 -3.64 -16.51 24.88
CA ASP A 119 -3.15 -16.31 26.24
C ASP A 119 -2.11 -15.18 26.27
N VAL A 120 -2.55 -14.00 26.72
CA VAL A 120 -1.75 -12.78 26.80
C VAL A 120 -2.03 -12.03 28.09
N ASP A 121 -1.03 -11.32 28.60
CA ASP A 121 -1.24 -10.40 29.72
C ASP A 121 -2.20 -9.28 29.30
N LEU A 122 -3.36 -9.20 29.98
CA LEU A 122 -4.39 -8.20 29.71
C LEU A 122 -3.87 -6.75 29.80
N LYS A 123 -2.81 -6.49 30.55
CA LYS A 123 -2.18 -5.17 30.63
C LYS A 123 -1.58 -4.70 29.30
N LYS A 124 -1.34 -5.62 28.36
CA LYS A 124 -0.84 -5.30 27.03
C LYS A 124 -1.94 -4.87 26.06
N ILE A 125 -3.20 -5.18 26.36
CA ILE A 125 -4.34 -4.95 25.45
C ILE A 125 -5.44 -4.10 26.08
N ILE A 126 -5.31 -3.72 27.35
CA ILE A 126 -6.27 -2.88 28.08
C ILE A 126 -5.52 -1.71 28.72
N HIS A 127 -6.09 -0.51 28.70
CA HIS A 127 -5.47 0.74 29.16
C HIS A 127 -4.21 1.10 28.37
N THR A 128 -4.25 0.86 27.06
CA THR A 128 -3.10 1.07 26.20
C THR A 128 -2.98 2.51 25.70
N ASP A 129 -4.13 3.19 25.58
CA ASP A 129 -4.24 4.53 24.99
C ASP A 129 -3.60 4.65 23.58
N LEU A 130 -3.61 3.54 22.85
CA LEU A 130 -2.95 3.45 21.55
C LEU A 130 -3.80 3.97 20.38
N PHE A 131 -5.14 4.02 20.58
CA PHE A 131 -6.01 4.39 19.47
C PHE A 131 -6.04 5.89 19.25
N ASP A 132 -5.61 6.27 18.07
CA ASP A 132 -5.84 7.56 17.45
C ASP A 132 -6.33 7.30 16.03
N PHE A 133 -7.50 7.85 15.67
CA PHE A 133 -8.15 7.52 14.40
C PHE A 133 -7.28 7.88 13.19
N GLU A 134 -6.74 9.10 13.16
CA GLU A 134 -5.92 9.56 12.04
C GLU A 134 -4.63 8.74 11.93
N ARG A 135 -4.01 8.49 13.07
CA ARG A 135 -2.79 7.68 13.13
C ARG A 135 -3.00 6.25 12.65
N VAL A 136 -4.12 5.60 13.03
CA VAL A 136 -4.42 4.22 12.61
C VAL A 136 -4.82 4.20 11.14
N ALA A 137 -5.65 5.14 10.69
CA ALA A 137 -6.08 5.24 9.30
C ALA A 137 -4.91 5.49 8.34
N THR A 138 -3.84 6.17 8.80
CA THR A 138 -2.66 6.49 7.96
C THR A 138 -1.45 5.59 8.21
N SER A 139 -1.58 4.55 9.05
CA SER A 139 -0.43 3.72 9.46
C SER A 139 -0.13 2.55 8.52
N ALA A 140 -1.07 2.16 7.66
CA ALA A 140 -0.88 1.06 6.73
C ALA A 140 0.33 1.28 5.80
N GLY A 141 1.07 0.21 5.52
CA GLY A 141 2.34 0.30 4.79
C GLY A 141 2.21 0.92 3.40
N TRP A 142 1.08 0.71 2.71
CA TRP A 142 0.83 1.28 1.38
C TRP A 142 0.66 2.82 1.41
N ILE A 143 0.16 3.41 2.50
CA ILE A 143 -0.04 4.86 2.62
C ILE A 143 1.29 5.59 2.58
N ARG A 144 2.32 5.07 3.27
CA ARG A 144 3.67 5.63 3.23
C ARG A 144 4.23 5.71 1.82
N GLY A 145 3.91 4.73 0.97
CA GLY A 145 4.30 4.75 -0.43
C GLY A 145 3.56 5.83 -1.24
N ILE A 146 2.26 6.03 -0.99
CA ILE A 146 1.46 7.07 -1.66
C ILE A 146 1.87 8.47 -1.21
N GLU A 147 2.10 8.68 0.08
CA GLU A 147 2.46 9.99 0.64
C GLU A 147 3.92 10.39 0.34
N LYS A 148 4.79 9.42 -0.01
CA LYS A 148 6.17 9.71 -0.35
C LYS A 148 6.23 10.69 -1.52
N PRO A 149 6.92 11.84 -1.37
CA PRO A 149 7.12 12.78 -2.47
C PRO A 149 7.80 12.11 -3.65
N VAL A 150 7.32 12.41 -4.84
CA VAL A 150 7.93 11.96 -6.09
C VAL A 150 9.24 12.72 -6.30
N THR A 151 10.31 11.99 -6.62
CA THR A 151 11.61 12.61 -6.92
C THR A 151 11.62 13.16 -8.34
N GLU A 152 12.49 14.16 -8.63
CA GLU A 152 12.64 14.69 -9.99
C GLU A 152 12.99 13.62 -11.04
N LYS A 153 13.65 12.56 -10.62
CA LYS A 153 13.97 11.43 -11.50
C LYS A 153 12.74 10.61 -11.83
N GLU A 154 11.93 10.28 -10.82
CA GLU A 154 10.68 9.55 -10.98
C GLU A 154 9.68 10.35 -11.83
N GLU A 155 9.63 11.69 -11.67
CA GLU A 155 8.78 12.55 -12.47
C GLU A 155 9.21 12.56 -13.96
N LYS A 156 10.52 12.61 -14.27
CA LYS A 156 11.01 12.51 -15.64
C LYS A 156 10.70 11.15 -16.28
N GLU A 157 10.83 10.07 -15.53
CA GLU A 157 10.49 8.71 -15.97
C GLU A 157 8.97 8.55 -16.16
N ALA A 158 8.15 9.27 -15.39
CA ALA A 158 6.69 9.16 -15.41
C ALA A 158 6.02 9.67 -16.69
N HIS A 159 6.69 10.54 -17.47
CA HIS A 159 6.17 11.08 -18.73
C HIS A 159 6.25 10.12 -19.92
N GLY A 160 6.85 8.94 -19.75
CA GLY A 160 7.02 7.94 -20.81
C GLY A 160 8.12 8.31 -21.80
N HIS A 161 9.00 7.38 -22.11
CA HIS A 161 10.01 7.55 -23.14
C HIS A 161 9.35 7.46 -24.53
N HIS A 162 9.07 8.59 -25.15
CA HIS A 162 8.96 8.63 -26.60
C HIS A 162 10.38 8.50 -27.17
N HIS A 163 10.74 7.31 -27.62
CA HIS A 163 11.92 7.12 -28.44
C HIS A 163 11.71 7.85 -29.76
N HIS A 164 12.23 9.07 -29.87
CA HIS A 164 12.60 9.64 -31.15
C HIS A 164 13.99 9.09 -31.50
N GLU A 165 14.00 8.10 -32.39
CA GLU A 165 15.19 7.78 -33.16
C GLU A 165 15.47 8.97 -34.10
N GLU A 166 16.23 9.95 -33.67
CA GLU A 166 16.94 10.86 -34.56
C GLU A 166 18.41 10.43 -34.55
N GLY A 167 18.80 9.85 -35.68
CA GLY A 167 20.18 9.48 -35.93
C GLY A 167 21.07 10.74 -36.01
N HIS A 168 21.97 10.84 -35.05
CA HIS A 168 23.11 11.73 -35.15
C HIS A 168 24.40 10.90 -35.26
N GLU A 169 24.96 10.92 -36.47
CA GLU A 169 26.34 10.51 -36.72
C GLU A 169 27.28 11.46 -35.96
N HIS A 170 28.00 10.95 -35.03
CA HIS A 170 29.13 11.66 -34.40
C HIS A 170 30.45 11.05 -34.80
N HIS A 171 31.24 11.89 -35.46
CA HIS A 171 32.65 11.71 -35.79
C HIS A 171 33.46 11.45 -34.50
N HIS A 172 34.32 10.43 -34.59
CA HIS A 172 35.36 10.17 -33.61
C HIS A 172 36.50 11.17 -33.81
N GLU A 173 36.84 11.90 -32.75
CA GLU A 173 38.20 12.44 -32.54
C GLU A 173 38.81 11.77 -31.35
N GLU A 174 39.95 11.14 -31.59
CA GLU A 174 40.80 10.48 -30.61
C GLU A 174 41.52 11.54 -29.77
N HIS A 175 41.34 11.49 -28.43
CA HIS A 175 42.31 12.12 -27.48
C HIS A 175 42.73 11.12 -26.45
N GLU A 176 44.01 10.76 -26.53
CA GLU A 176 44.77 10.08 -25.47
C GLU A 176 44.89 10.98 -24.24
N HIS A 177 44.52 10.52 -23.07
CA HIS A 177 45.02 11.08 -21.81
C HIS A 177 45.24 10.01 -20.75
N HIS A 178 46.42 10.19 -20.13
CA HIS A 178 47.13 9.44 -19.12
C HIS A 178 46.32 8.94 -17.92
N HIS A 179 46.74 7.75 -17.45
CA HIS A 179 46.43 7.14 -16.17
C HIS A 179 46.98 7.96 -14.99
N GLU A 180 46.14 8.24 -14.00
CA GLU A 180 46.54 8.40 -12.61
C GLU A 180 45.60 7.57 -11.73
N GLU A 181 46.21 6.72 -10.91
CA GLU A 181 45.59 5.88 -9.89
C GLU A 181 45.03 6.75 -8.77
N HIS A 182 43.71 6.69 -8.52
CA HIS A 182 43.15 7.11 -7.25
C HIS A 182 42.14 6.09 -6.71
N GLY A 183 42.38 5.76 -5.44
CA GLY A 183 41.79 4.70 -4.65
C GLY A 183 40.25 4.65 -4.64
N HIS A 184 39.76 3.44 -4.66
CA HIS A 184 38.37 3.09 -4.49
C HIS A 184 37.85 3.46 -3.10
N HIS A 185 37.11 4.55 -2.98
CA HIS A 185 36.19 4.73 -1.87
C HIS A 185 34.91 4.02 -2.22
N HIS A 186 34.67 2.89 -1.55
CA HIS A 186 33.37 2.25 -1.53
C HIS A 186 32.37 3.16 -0.83
N HIS A 187 31.55 3.86 -1.59
CA HIS A 187 30.33 4.44 -1.06
C HIS A 187 29.33 3.31 -0.79
N HIS A 188 29.21 2.94 0.47
CA HIS A 188 28.08 2.15 0.94
C HIS A 188 26.81 2.99 0.75
N HIS A 189 26.04 2.65 -0.27
CA HIS A 189 24.67 3.07 -0.35
C HIS A 189 23.92 2.39 0.79
N HIS A 190 23.54 3.16 1.80
CA HIS A 190 22.59 2.73 2.79
C HIS A 190 21.25 2.53 2.06
N HIS A 191 20.94 1.28 1.74
CA HIS A 191 19.59 0.88 1.43
C HIS A 191 18.79 0.89 2.74
N GLU A 192 17.83 1.79 2.85
CA GLU A 192 16.77 1.71 3.86
C GLU A 192 15.90 0.50 3.53
N GLY A 193 16.25 -0.69 4.00
CA GLY A 193 15.54 -1.92 3.67
C GLY A 193 16.16 -3.22 4.17
N GLY A 194 17.21 -3.16 5.01
CA GLY A 194 18.05 -4.32 5.33
C GLY A 194 17.36 -5.52 6.00
N GLU A 195 16.18 -5.39 6.58
CA GLU A 195 15.45 -6.52 7.19
C GLU A 195 14.42 -7.14 6.25
N VAL A 196 13.92 -6.39 5.25
CA VAL A 196 12.88 -6.84 4.30
C VAL A 196 13.47 -7.76 3.22
N GLU A 197 14.77 -7.64 2.91
CA GLU A 197 15.43 -8.43 1.87
C GLU A 197 15.67 -9.90 2.26
N GLU A 198 15.76 -10.23 3.56
CA GLU A 198 16.08 -11.58 4.03
C GLU A 198 15.05 -12.64 3.59
N TYR A 199 13.76 -12.22 3.48
CA TYR A 199 12.66 -13.10 3.06
C TYR A 199 12.13 -12.77 1.65
N GLY A 200 12.80 -11.86 0.92
CA GLY A 200 12.35 -11.40 -0.40
C GLY A 200 11.06 -10.59 -0.38
N ILE A 201 10.67 -10.08 0.79
CA ILE A 201 9.49 -9.21 0.94
C ILE A 201 9.90 -7.78 0.57
N GLY A 202 9.14 -7.15 -0.31
CA GLY A 202 9.45 -5.80 -0.77
C GLY A 202 8.23 -4.95 -1.05
N THR A 203 8.48 -3.66 -1.14
CA THR A 203 7.48 -2.65 -1.50
C THR A 203 8.06 -1.74 -2.57
N PHE A 204 7.26 -1.42 -3.57
CA PHE A 204 7.59 -0.37 -4.54
C PHE A 204 6.36 0.41 -4.95
N VAL A 205 6.57 1.60 -5.49
CA VAL A 205 5.54 2.47 -6.04
C VAL A 205 5.67 2.47 -7.56
N TYR A 206 4.57 2.18 -8.25
CA TYR A 206 4.42 2.45 -9.67
C TYR A 206 3.89 3.87 -9.83
N TYR A 207 4.61 4.69 -10.57
CA TYR A 207 4.25 6.09 -10.80
C TYR A 207 4.36 6.45 -12.28
N ARG A 208 3.24 6.91 -12.87
CA ARG A 208 3.18 7.40 -14.25
C ARG A 208 2.15 8.50 -14.38
N ARG A 209 2.32 9.37 -15.38
CA ARG A 209 1.38 10.44 -15.70
C ARG A 209 0.34 10.07 -16.76
N PRO A 210 0.68 9.37 -17.87
CA PRO A 210 -0.30 9.00 -18.89
C PRO A 210 -1.44 8.14 -18.32
N ALA A 211 -2.63 8.26 -18.95
CA ALA A 211 -3.79 7.47 -18.59
C ALA A 211 -3.60 5.99 -18.93
N PHE A 212 -4.22 5.10 -18.19
CA PHE A 212 -4.38 3.71 -18.62
C PHE A 212 -5.48 3.57 -19.68
N ASP A 213 -5.28 2.66 -20.64
CA ASP A 213 -6.35 2.07 -21.41
C ASP A 213 -7.05 1.02 -20.54
N ILE A 214 -8.37 1.18 -20.31
CA ILE A 214 -9.12 0.31 -19.41
C ILE A 214 -9.13 -1.14 -19.87
N HIS A 215 -9.17 -1.40 -21.18
CA HIS A 215 -9.21 -2.77 -21.71
C HIS A 215 -7.87 -3.46 -21.59
N LYS A 216 -6.76 -2.74 -21.82
CA LYS A 216 -5.41 -3.27 -21.59
C LYS A 216 -5.18 -3.56 -20.11
N PHE A 217 -5.59 -2.63 -19.24
CA PHE A 217 -5.46 -2.80 -17.79
C PHE A 217 -6.30 -3.97 -17.28
N ASP A 218 -7.57 -4.08 -17.68
CA ASP A 218 -8.42 -5.21 -17.34
C ASP A 218 -7.82 -6.55 -17.81
N HIS A 219 -7.31 -6.59 -19.05
CA HIS A 219 -6.63 -7.77 -19.56
C HIS A 219 -5.39 -8.12 -18.74
N PHE A 220 -4.57 -7.14 -18.36
CA PHE A 220 -3.38 -7.35 -17.51
C PHE A 220 -3.77 -7.95 -16.15
N ILE A 221 -4.73 -7.35 -15.45
CA ILE A 221 -5.14 -7.83 -14.12
C ILE A 221 -5.82 -9.20 -14.17
N ALA A 222 -6.44 -9.56 -15.29
CA ALA A 222 -7.08 -10.86 -15.47
C ALA A 222 -6.10 -11.98 -15.84
N THR A 223 -5.03 -11.70 -16.59
CA THR A 223 -4.21 -12.74 -17.22
C THR A 223 -2.75 -12.74 -16.83
N ARG A 224 -2.17 -11.58 -16.43
CA ARG A 224 -0.74 -11.41 -16.17
C ARG A 224 -0.41 -10.95 -14.75
N TRP A 225 -1.43 -10.84 -13.88
CA TRP A 225 -1.21 -10.42 -12.49
C TRP A 225 -0.29 -11.38 -11.76
N SER A 226 0.78 -10.86 -11.17
CA SER A 226 1.74 -11.68 -10.44
C SER A 226 1.15 -12.18 -9.13
N ARG A 227 1.29 -13.49 -8.87
CA ARG A 227 0.88 -14.14 -7.62
C ARG A 227 1.74 -13.75 -6.42
N ASN A 228 2.89 -13.15 -6.69
CA ASN A 228 3.82 -12.67 -5.67
C ASN A 228 3.38 -11.33 -5.05
N ILE A 229 2.33 -10.71 -5.59
CA ILE A 229 1.75 -9.50 -5.04
C ILE A 229 0.75 -9.88 -3.95
N ILE A 230 1.05 -9.49 -2.72
CA ILE A 230 0.19 -9.69 -1.54
C ILE A 230 -0.85 -8.58 -1.47
N ARG A 231 -0.42 -7.33 -1.71
CA ARG A 231 -1.25 -6.14 -1.66
C ARG A 231 -0.86 -5.17 -2.77
N ALA A 232 -1.85 -4.64 -3.48
CA ALA A 232 -1.67 -3.46 -4.31
C ALA A 232 -2.79 -2.45 -4.00
N LYS A 233 -2.43 -1.18 -3.83
CA LYS A 233 -3.41 -0.12 -3.58
C LYS A 233 -2.89 1.21 -4.08
N GLY A 234 -3.78 2.01 -4.67
CA GLY A 234 -3.41 3.33 -5.13
C GLY A 234 -4.43 3.96 -6.04
N VAL A 235 -4.10 5.17 -6.48
CA VAL A 235 -4.94 5.95 -7.37
C VAL A 235 -4.53 5.74 -8.82
N CYS A 236 -5.52 5.70 -9.70
CA CYS A 236 -5.32 5.61 -11.14
C CYS A 236 -6.43 6.35 -11.91
N TYR A 237 -6.25 6.51 -13.21
CA TYR A 237 -7.28 7.03 -14.10
C TYR A 237 -7.15 6.44 -15.49
N PHE A 238 -8.20 6.56 -16.30
CA PHE A 238 -8.31 5.90 -17.58
C PHE A 238 -8.58 6.90 -18.72
N SER A 239 -8.13 6.55 -19.92
CA SER A 239 -8.25 7.39 -21.11
C SER A 239 -9.69 7.69 -21.53
N HIS A 240 -10.64 6.77 -21.27
CA HIS A 240 -12.06 6.94 -21.60
C HIS A 240 -12.78 7.93 -20.67
N ASN A 241 -12.25 8.17 -19.45
CA ASN A 241 -12.79 9.16 -18.50
C ASN A 241 -11.65 9.77 -17.69
N ARG A 242 -10.99 10.77 -18.26
CA ARG A 242 -9.81 11.41 -17.66
C ARG A 242 -10.13 12.31 -16.46
N ASP A 243 -11.38 12.62 -16.26
CA ASP A 243 -11.82 13.52 -15.19
C ASP A 243 -12.05 12.79 -13.87
N MET A 244 -12.31 11.48 -13.94
CA MET A 244 -12.54 10.63 -12.78
C MET A 244 -11.27 9.98 -12.30
N SER A 245 -11.00 10.06 -11.00
CA SER A 245 -9.99 9.24 -10.32
C SER A 245 -10.62 7.95 -9.82
N TYR A 246 -9.83 6.90 -9.82
CA TYR A 246 -10.23 5.59 -9.32
C TYR A 246 -9.25 5.14 -8.25
N LEU A 247 -9.76 4.53 -7.19
CA LEU A 247 -8.98 3.78 -6.23
C LEU A 247 -8.93 2.31 -6.70
N PHE A 248 -7.74 1.85 -7.04
CA PHE A 248 -7.48 0.45 -7.31
C PHE A 248 -7.00 -0.23 -6.03
N GLU A 249 -7.60 -1.38 -5.71
CA GLU A 249 -7.24 -2.20 -4.57
C GLU A 249 -7.15 -3.66 -4.98
N GLN A 250 -6.08 -4.32 -4.53
CA GLN A 250 -5.94 -5.77 -4.60
C GLN A 250 -5.44 -6.28 -3.25
N ALA A 251 -6.07 -7.33 -2.74
CA ALA A 251 -5.63 -8.07 -1.58
C ALA A 251 -5.91 -9.56 -1.81
N GLY A 252 -4.90 -10.41 -1.70
CA GLY A 252 -5.01 -11.79 -2.11
C GLY A 252 -5.42 -11.90 -3.58
N THR A 253 -6.49 -12.64 -3.87
CA THR A 253 -7.01 -12.83 -5.24
C THR A 253 -8.02 -11.76 -5.66
N GLN A 254 -8.58 -11.03 -4.70
CA GLN A 254 -9.58 -10.00 -4.97
C GLN A 254 -8.97 -8.72 -5.52
N LYS A 255 -9.63 -8.16 -6.52
CA LYS A 255 -9.27 -6.88 -7.14
C LYS A 255 -10.52 -6.03 -7.27
N GLN A 256 -10.41 -4.78 -6.87
CA GLN A 256 -11.51 -3.82 -6.88
C GLN A 256 -11.07 -2.50 -7.47
N LEU A 257 -11.96 -1.88 -8.23
CA LEU A 257 -11.80 -0.54 -8.76
C LEU A 257 -13.02 0.28 -8.34
N THR A 258 -12.78 1.36 -7.58
CA THR A 258 -13.85 2.21 -7.04
C THR A 258 -13.62 3.65 -7.50
N GLU A 259 -14.68 4.35 -7.90
CA GLU A 259 -14.61 5.79 -8.18
C GLU A 259 -14.25 6.56 -6.91
N ALA A 260 -13.17 7.35 -6.98
CA ALA A 260 -12.65 8.12 -5.84
C ALA A 260 -12.97 9.62 -5.91
N GLY A 261 -13.58 10.07 -7.01
CA GLY A 261 -13.96 11.46 -7.23
C GLY A 261 -13.23 12.10 -8.41
N LEU A 262 -13.56 13.35 -8.67
CA LEU A 262 -12.95 14.09 -9.77
C LEU A 262 -11.54 14.58 -9.38
N TRP A 263 -10.64 14.63 -10.35
CA TRP A 263 -9.34 15.25 -10.20
C TRP A 263 -9.48 16.77 -10.00
N TYR A 264 -8.62 17.38 -9.20
CA TYR A 264 -8.62 18.84 -9.02
C TYR A 264 -8.40 19.60 -10.33
N ALA A 265 -7.67 19.00 -11.27
CA ALA A 265 -7.46 19.57 -12.62
C ALA A 265 -8.75 19.73 -13.43
N THR A 266 -9.89 19.24 -12.95
CA THR A 266 -11.22 19.44 -13.57
C THR A 266 -11.96 20.65 -12.99
N ALA A 267 -11.47 21.21 -11.89
CA ALA A 267 -12.09 22.36 -11.24
C ALA A 267 -11.91 23.63 -12.08
N PRO A 268 -12.87 24.59 -12.01
CA PRO A 268 -12.69 25.91 -12.57
C PRO A 268 -11.42 26.60 -12.04
N GLU A 269 -10.77 27.42 -12.87
CA GLU A 269 -9.49 28.04 -12.52
C GLU A 269 -9.54 28.86 -11.23
N GLU A 270 -10.67 29.55 -10.97
CA GLU A 270 -10.87 30.35 -9.75
C GLU A 270 -10.89 29.47 -8.50
N ASP A 271 -11.58 28.32 -8.57
CA ASP A 271 -11.67 27.36 -7.46
C ASP A 271 -10.33 26.63 -7.26
N LEU A 272 -9.61 26.34 -8.34
CA LEU A 272 -8.30 25.70 -8.30
C LEU A 272 -7.26 26.55 -7.59
N ILE A 273 -7.25 27.87 -7.81
CA ILE A 273 -6.36 28.79 -7.11
C ILE A 273 -6.60 28.76 -5.59
N GLU A 274 -7.87 28.72 -5.19
CA GLU A 274 -8.22 28.68 -3.77
C GLU A 274 -7.84 27.32 -3.13
N LEU A 275 -8.09 26.21 -3.85
CA LEU A 275 -7.70 24.86 -3.41
C LEU A 275 -6.18 24.73 -3.25
N MET A 276 -5.39 25.26 -4.20
CA MET A 276 -3.92 25.25 -4.12
C MET A 276 -3.38 26.08 -2.94
N ARG A 277 -4.11 27.10 -2.49
CA ARG A 277 -3.74 27.87 -1.29
C ARG A 277 -4.03 27.09 -0.01
N GLN A 278 -5.11 26.33 0.00
CA GLN A 278 -5.53 25.54 1.17
C GLN A 278 -4.71 24.25 1.31
N GLU A 279 -4.28 23.67 0.17
CA GLU A 279 -3.56 22.39 0.09
C GLU A 279 -2.20 22.56 -0.61
N PRO A 280 -1.14 22.92 0.12
CA PRO A 280 0.20 23.13 -0.48
C PRO A 280 0.76 21.86 -1.16
N GLY A 281 0.31 20.66 -0.75
CA GLY A 281 0.67 19.40 -1.37
C GLY A 281 0.23 19.29 -2.83
N LEU A 282 -0.91 19.89 -3.17
CA LEU A 282 -1.45 19.90 -4.53
C LEU A 282 -0.51 20.63 -5.51
N MET A 283 0.05 21.75 -5.08
CA MET A 283 1.01 22.51 -5.90
C MET A 283 2.32 21.73 -6.16
N ARG A 284 2.78 20.99 -5.17
CA ARG A 284 4.02 20.23 -5.27
C ARG A 284 3.93 19.11 -6.31
N ASP A 285 2.80 18.44 -6.38
CA ASP A 285 2.58 17.28 -7.24
C ASP A 285 1.87 17.65 -8.56
N TRP A 286 1.74 18.95 -8.85
CA TRP A 286 1.08 19.47 -10.05
C TRP A 286 1.97 19.40 -11.29
N ASP A 287 1.46 18.78 -12.35
CA ASP A 287 2.10 18.71 -13.66
C ASP A 287 1.45 19.69 -14.66
N GLU A 288 2.23 20.31 -15.53
CA GLU A 288 1.70 21.30 -16.51
C GLU A 288 0.74 20.67 -17.54
N LYS A 289 0.96 19.40 -17.91
CA LYS A 289 0.16 18.70 -18.92
C LYS A 289 -1.00 17.92 -18.29
N TYR A 290 -0.76 17.29 -17.16
CA TYR A 290 -1.67 16.34 -16.54
C TYR A 290 -2.43 16.91 -15.34
N GLY A 291 -1.99 18.04 -14.77
CA GLY A 291 -2.49 18.55 -13.51
C GLY A 291 -2.09 17.64 -12.35
N ASP A 292 -3.04 17.27 -11.51
CA ASP A 292 -2.89 16.28 -10.44
C ASP A 292 -3.14 14.84 -10.88
N ARG A 293 -3.47 14.59 -12.15
CA ARG A 293 -3.74 13.26 -12.68
C ARG A 293 -2.48 12.40 -12.69
N MET A 294 -2.60 11.20 -12.16
CA MET A 294 -1.49 10.24 -12.09
C MET A 294 -1.95 8.79 -11.94
N GLN A 295 -1.06 7.88 -12.27
CA GLN A 295 -1.07 6.50 -11.81
C GLN A 295 -0.11 6.41 -10.65
N LYS A 296 -0.57 6.18 -9.43
CA LYS A 296 0.29 6.01 -8.26
C LYS A 296 -0.21 4.83 -7.44
N ILE A 297 0.39 3.66 -7.66
CA ILE A 297 -0.03 2.39 -7.07
C ILE A 297 1.15 1.80 -6.30
N VAL A 298 0.92 1.50 -5.04
CA VAL A 298 1.89 0.83 -4.15
C VAL A 298 1.69 -0.67 -4.25
N PHE A 299 2.78 -1.40 -4.44
CA PHE A 299 2.82 -2.86 -4.47
C PHE A 299 3.59 -3.37 -3.26
N ILE A 300 3.02 -4.33 -2.55
CA ILE A 300 3.63 -5.08 -1.45
C ILE A 300 3.57 -6.56 -1.83
N GLY A 301 4.69 -7.27 -1.74
CA GLY A 301 4.71 -8.68 -2.07
C GLY A 301 6.03 -9.36 -1.74
N GLN A 302 6.13 -10.64 -2.07
CA GLN A 302 7.29 -11.47 -1.82
C GLN A 302 7.89 -11.95 -3.15
N HIS A 303 9.20 -11.78 -3.34
CA HIS A 303 9.90 -12.14 -4.58
C HIS A 303 9.25 -11.56 -5.85
N MET A 304 8.76 -10.32 -5.77
CA MET A 304 8.17 -9.64 -6.92
C MET A 304 9.23 -9.31 -7.97
N ASP A 305 8.94 -9.62 -9.24
CA ASP A 305 9.68 -9.05 -10.36
C ASP A 305 9.16 -7.64 -10.64
N LYS A 306 9.72 -6.67 -9.92
CA LYS A 306 9.35 -5.24 -10.02
C LYS A 306 9.44 -4.73 -11.46
N GLU A 307 10.51 -5.08 -12.18
CA GLU A 307 10.73 -4.60 -13.53
C GLU A 307 9.70 -5.18 -14.51
N GLN A 308 9.33 -6.46 -14.34
CA GLN A 308 8.29 -7.06 -15.15
C GLN A 308 6.91 -6.44 -14.89
N ILE A 309 6.56 -6.22 -13.61
CA ILE A 309 5.29 -5.59 -13.24
C ILE A 309 5.21 -4.16 -13.81
N ILE A 310 6.31 -3.40 -13.75
CA ILE A 310 6.37 -2.05 -14.34
C ILE A 310 6.19 -2.11 -15.85
N ARG A 311 6.89 -3.02 -16.57
CA ARG A 311 6.74 -3.18 -18.02
C ARG A 311 5.29 -3.52 -18.41
N ASP A 312 4.69 -4.47 -17.70
CA ASP A 312 3.31 -4.89 -17.95
C ASP A 312 2.30 -3.75 -17.75
N LEU A 313 2.52 -2.91 -16.74
CA LEU A 313 1.69 -1.72 -16.50
C LEU A 313 1.97 -0.61 -17.52
N ASP A 314 3.21 -0.41 -17.94
CA ASP A 314 3.57 0.55 -18.98
C ASP A 314 2.94 0.19 -20.32
N GLU A 315 2.78 -1.09 -20.65
CA GLU A 315 2.01 -1.56 -21.80
C GLU A 315 0.50 -1.22 -21.71
N CYS A 316 -0.03 -1.01 -20.51
CA CYS A 316 -1.41 -0.58 -20.32
C CYS A 316 -1.61 0.92 -20.52
N LEU A 317 -0.55 1.72 -20.63
CA LEU A 317 -0.65 3.15 -20.89
C LEU A 317 -1.18 3.42 -22.31
N GLU A 318 -1.75 4.62 -22.48
CA GLU A 318 -2.28 5.14 -23.73
C GLU A 318 -1.18 5.51 -24.74
#